data_01ab44e0d34de3e2b9a843e4d94cada1
#
_entry.id   01ab44e0d34de3e2b9a843e4d94cada1
#
_cell.length_a   1.000
_cell.length_b   1.000
_cell.length_c   1.000
_cell.angle_alpha   90.00
_cell.angle_beta   90.00
_cell.angle_gamma   90.00
#
_symmetry.space_group_name_H-M   'P 1'
#
loop_
_entity.id
_entity.type
_entity.pdbx_description
1 polymer ?
#
loop_
_entity_poly.entity_id
_entity_poly.type
_entity_poly.pdbx_seq_one_letter_code
_entity_poly.pdbx_strand_id
1 'polypeptide(L)'
;MTAGLSRMFWWHRQVGDNLWAGFTNTSAGNLALHVGDDPDAVLKRRAELEAVMGVRPGTLRFMNQVHSAEVAEAADPGAGAPTADGLISGDGAAPLAVMVADCVPVLLAGAGPDGRPVTAAVHAGRRGLLDNILPVAVDRMRSAGGTGLRAWIGPCVCGQCYEVPAAMQAESVALLPATAAVTRSGTPALDLPAGAQAQLAGLGVSVERVGGCTLENDQLFSHRRDPATGRFAGVIWQRS
;
A
#
# COMPACT_ATOMS: atom_id res chain seq x y z
N MET A 1 -6.00 -18.32 -16.19
CA MET A 1 -6.13 -17.12 -15.30
C MET A 1 -5.02 -17.01 -14.26
N THR A 2 -4.53 -18.08 -13.64
CA THR A 2 -3.41 -18.03 -12.65
C THR A 2 -2.07 -17.56 -13.21
N ALA A 3 -1.74 -17.86 -14.47
CA ALA A 3 -0.47 -17.47 -15.11
C ALA A 3 -0.29 -15.93 -15.27
N GLY A 4 -1.37 -15.20 -15.50
CA GLY A 4 -1.33 -13.72 -15.62
C GLY A 4 -1.04 -13.04 -14.29
N LEU A 5 -1.67 -13.48 -13.21
CA LEU A 5 -1.40 -12.99 -11.85
C LEU A 5 0.06 -13.20 -11.46
N SER A 6 0.60 -14.42 -11.64
CA SER A 6 1.98 -14.74 -11.27
C SER A 6 3.03 -13.91 -12.02
N ARG A 7 2.69 -13.38 -13.21
CA ARG A 7 3.61 -12.52 -13.98
C ARG A 7 3.65 -11.07 -13.48
N MET A 8 2.47 -10.49 -13.15
CA MET A 8 2.35 -9.06 -12.81
C MET A 8 2.51 -8.78 -11.32
N PHE A 9 2.48 -9.82 -10.48
CA PHE A 9 2.53 -9.68 -9.03
C PHE A 9 3.84 -10.19 -8.44
N TRP A 10 4.38 -9.42 -7.50
CA TRP A 10 5.42 -9.84 -6.57
C TRP A 10 4.89 -10.89 -5.59
N TRP A 11 3.69 -10.63 -5.09
CA TRP A 11 2.95 -11.50 -4.19
C TRP A 11 1.45 -11.28 -4.38
N HIS A 12 0.67 -12.35 -4.36
CA HIS A 12 -0.77 -12.28 -4.31
C HIS A 12 -1.33 -13.51 -3.59
N ARG A 13 -2.46 -13.34 -2.92
CA ARG A 13 -3.13 -14.41 -2.20
C ARG A 13 -4.62 -14.13 -2.06
N GLN A 14 -5.42 -15.20 -2.04
CA GLN A 14 -6.79 -15.13 -1.55
C GLN A 14 -6.75 -15.02 -0.02
N VAL A 15 -7.34 -13.97 0.54
CA VAL A 15 -7.26 -13.61 1.97
C VAL A 15 -8.61 -13.72 2.69
N GLY A 16 -9.67 -14.02 1.94
CA GLY A 16 -11.03 -14.23 2.44
C GLY A 16 -11.90 -14.85 1.34
N ASP A 17 -13.20 -15.05 1.61
CA ASP A 17 -14.12 -15.50 0.60
C ASP A 17 -14.16 -14.51 -0.56
N ASN A 18 -13.71 -14.98 -1.74
CA ASN A 18 -13.57 -14.18 -2.95
C ASN A 18 -12.75 -12.88 -2.81
N LEU A 19 -12.11 -12.64 -1.66
CA LEU A 19 -11.27 -11.48 -1.38
C LEU A 19 -9.80 -11.81 -1.64
N TRP A 20 -9.15 -10.98 -2.42
CA TRP A 20 -7.75 -11.10 -2.81
C TRP A 20 -6.95 -9.88 -2.40
N ALA A 21 -5.69 -10.08 -2.03
CA ALA A 21 -4.71 -9.04 -1.81
C ALA A 21 -3.46 -9.34 -2.64
N GLY A 22 -2.78 -8.29 -3.12
CA GLY A 22 -1.54 -8.47 -3.86
C GLY A 22 -0.72 -7.20 -4.00
N PHE A 23 0.57 -7.38 -4.26
CA PHE A 23 1.51 -6.31 -4.59
C PHE A 23 2.08 -6.59 -5.96
N THR A 24 1.96 -5.65 -6.88
CA THR A 24 2.48 -5.82 -8.25
C THR A 24 4.00 -5.72 -8.29
N ASN A 25 4.59 -6.06 -9.42
CA ASN A 25 6.02 -5.93 -9.70
C ASN A 25 6.27 -5.07 -10.94
N THR A 26 7.52 -4.91 -11.36
CA THR A 26 7.89 -4.11 -12.55
C THR A 26 7.30 -4.64 -13.85
N SER A 27 6.90 -5.92 -13.94
CA SER A 27 6.23 -6.47 -15.14
C SER A 27 4.81 -5.93 -15.34
N ALA A 28 4.16 -5.36 -14.30
CA ALA A 28 2.92 -4.63 -14.44
C ALA A 28 3.13 -3.23 -15.06
N GLY A 29 4.39 -2.77 -15.17
CA GLY A 29 4.77 -1.45 -15.61
C GLY A 29 4.42 -0.35 -14.61
N ASN A 30 4.70 0.89 -14.97
CA ASN A 30 4.32 2.04 -14.15
C ASN A 30 2.80 2.25 -14.16
N LEU A 31 2.23 2.39 -12.95
CA LEU A 31 0.79 2.59 -12.73
C LEU A 31 0.44 4.03 -12.32
N ALA A 32 1.44 4.92 -12.16
CA ALA A 32 1.25 6.29 -11.71
C ALA A 32 1.21 7.28 -12.88
N LEU A 33 0.26 8.23 -12.83
CA LEU A 33 0.11 9.29 -13.83
C LEU A 33 0.98 10.53 -13.57
N HIS A 34 1.67 10.61 -12.42
CA HIS A 34 2.40 11.80 -11.98
C HIS A 34 3.93 11.67 -12.01
N VAL A 35 4.47 10.67 -12.70
CA VAL A 35 5.92 10.39 -12.74
C VAL A 35 6.55 10.54 -14.12
N GLY A 36 5.92 11.33 -15.00
CA GLY A 36 6.49 11.67 -16.33
C GLY A 36 6.35 10.58 -17.40
N ASP A 37 5.50 9.56 -17.20
CA ASP A 37 5.17 8.54 -18.20
C ASP A 37 3.99 8.99 -19.09
N ASP A 38 3.83 8.36 -20.25
CA ASP A 38 2.69 8.58 -21.15
C ASP A 38 1.37 8.18 -20.46
N PRO A 39 0.41 9.11 -20.25
CA PRO A 39 -0.84 8.83 -19.57
C PRO A 39 -1.65 7.71 -20.21
N ASP A 40 -1.69 7.60 -21.55
CA ASP A 40 -2.45 6.56 -22.26
C ASP A 40 -1.82 5.18 -22.03
N ALA A 41 -0.49 5.09 -22.00
CA ALA A 41 0.21 3.87 -21.67
C ALA A 41 -0.05 3.45 -20.20
N VAL A 42 -0.10 4.41 -19.26
CA VAL A 42 -0.46 4.13 -17.85
C VAL A 42 -1.89 3.61 -17.73
N LEU A 43 -2.86 4.27 -18.39
CA LEU A 43 -4.27 3.86 -18.38
C LEU A 43 -4.44 2.45 -18.99
N LYS A 44 -3.72 2.14 -20.05
CA LYS A 44 -3.71 0.79 -20.63
C LYS A 44 -3.19 -0.26 -19.66
N ARG A 45 -2.09 0.00 -18.94
CA ARG A 45 -1.54 -0.91 -17.93
C ARG A 45 -2.52 -1.11 -16.76
N ARG A 46 -3.23 -0.06 -16.32
CA ARG A 46 -4.28 -0.17 -15.30
C ARG A 46 -5.42 -1.08 -15.77
N ALA A 47 -5.87 -0.93 -17.02
CA ALA A 47 -6.90 -1.80 -17.60
C ALA A 47 -6.43 -3.26 -17.72
N GLU A 48 -5.16 -3.50 -18.09
CA GLU A 48 -4.56 -4.84 -18.13
C GLU A 48 -4.50 -5.45 -16.71
N LEU A 49 -4.15 -4.66 -15.69
CA LEU A 49 -4.16 -5.11 -14.28
C LEU A 49 -5.58 -5.49 -13.84
N GLU A 50 -6.59 -4.66 -14.12
CA GLU A 50 -8.00 -4.95 -13.81
C GLU A 50 -8.48 -6.25 -14.47
N ALA A 51 -8.11 -6.48 -15.73
CA ALA A 51 -8.43 -7.71 -16.45
C ALA A 51 -7.80 -8.94 -15.80
N VAL A 52 -6.54 -8.84 -15.36
CA VAL A 52 -5.83 -9.93 -14.64
C VAL A 52 -6.43 -10.17 -13.25
N MET A 53 -6.86 -9.11 -12.55
CA MET A 53 -7.56 -9.21 -11.26
C MET A 53 -8.95 -9.84 -11.41
N GLY A 54 -9.57 -9.79 -12.61
CA GLY A 54 -10.93 -10.26 -12.85
C GLY A 54 -11.97 -9.30 -12.26
N VAL A 55 -11.70 -8.00 -12.30
CA VAL A 55 -12.64 -6.93 -11.91
C VAL A 55 -13.16 -6.22 -13.16
N ARG A 56 -14.26 -5.50 -13.03
CA ARG A 56 -14.82 -4.74 -14.16
C ARG A 56 -13.87 -3.60 -14.55
N PRO A 57 -13.71 -3.31 -15.86
CA PRO A 57 -12.87 -2.21 -16.32
C PRO A 57 -13.29 -0.86 -15.71
N GLY A 58 -12.30 -0.07 -15.33
CA GLY A 58 -12.48 1.27 -14.73
C GLY A 58 -13.00 1.25 -13.29
N THR A 59 -12.97 0.09 -12.61
CA THR A 59 -13.44 0.00 -11.23
C THR A 59 -12.35 0.10 -10.17
N LEU A 60 -11.09 -0.08 -10.52
CA LEU A 60 -9.97 0.04 -9.57
C LEU A 60 -9.80 1.50 -9.11
N ARG A 61 -9.86 1.72 -7.81
CA ARG A 61 -9.79 3.05 -7.19
C ARG A 61 -8.37 3.41 -6.81
N PHE A 62 -7.96 4.57 -7.25
CA PHE A 62 -6.68 5.21 -6.93
C PHE A 62 -6.94 6.50 -6.14
N MET A 63 -5.91 7.02 -5.51
CA MET A 63 -5.91 8.30 -4.79
C MET A 63 -4.72 9.17 -5.22
N ASN A 64 -4.82 10.47 -5.02
CA ASN A 64 -3.71 11.41 -5.15
C ASN A 64 -2.96 11.46 -3.82
N GLN A 65 -1.86 10.69 -3.74
CA GLN A 65 -1.06 10.52 -2.53
C GLN A 65 -0.15 11.74 -2.30
N VAL A 66 -0.21 12.32 -1.12
CA VAL A 66 0.51 13.56 -0.73
C VAL A 66 1.32 13.39 0.55
N HIS A 67 1.50 12.17 1.02
CA HIS A 67 2.19 11.82 2.28
C HIS A 67 1.49 12.40 3.53
N SER A 68 0.17 12.47 3.50
CA SER A 68 -0.68 12.91 4.62
C SER A 68 -1.12 11.72 5.51
N ALA A 69 -1.96 12.02 6.52
CA ALA A 69 -2.70 11.02 7.29
C ALA A 69 -4.19 10.97 6.89
N GLU A 70 -4.55 11.56 5.75
CA GLU A 70 -5.93 11.58 5.27
C GLU A 70 -6.33 10.21 4.71
N VAL A 71 -7.50 9.74 5.14
CA VAL A 71 -8.12 8.51 4.66
C VAL A 71 -9.50 8.85 4.09
N ALA A 72 -9.76 8.49 2.84
CA ALA A 72 -11.02 8.75 2.16
C ALA A 72 -11.81 7.47 1.93
N GLU A 73 -13.13 7.57 1.83
CA GLU A 73 -13.98 6.50 1.30
C GLU A 73 -13.74 6.38 -0.21
N ALA A 74 -13.76 5.16 -0.72
CA ALA A 74 -13.63 4.91 -2.14
C ALA A 74 -14.85 5.49 -2.88
N ALA A 75 -14.60 6.47 -3.72
CA ALA A 75 -15.66 7.12 -4.50
C ALA A 75 -16.23 6.22 -5.60
N ASP A 76 -17.42 6.55 -6.12
CA ASP A 76 -18.03 5.86 -7.24
C ASP A 76 -17.15 5.89 -8.52
N PRO A 77 -17.35 4.91 -9.44
CA PRO A 77 -16.69 4.96 -10.74
C PRO A 77 -16.98 6.27 -11.47
N GLY A 78 -15.93 6.93 -11.95
CA GLY A 78 -16.03 8.22 -12.67
C GLY A 78 -15.93 9.46 -11.78
N ALA A 79 -16.00 9.35 -10.47
CA ALA A 79 -15.54 10.41 -9.57
C ALA A 79 -14.00 10.53 -9.63
N GLY A 80 -13.48 11.75 -9.53
CA GLY A 80 -12.04 12.00 -9.52
C GLY A 80 -11.36 11.30 -8.33
N ALA A 81 -10.07 11.00 -8.45
CA ALA A 81 -9.29 10.43 -7.35
C ALA A 81 -9.23 11.42 -6.16
N PRO A 82 -9.59 11.02 -4.94
CA PRO A 82 -9.49 11.89 -3.78
C PRO A 82 -8.03 12.18 -3.45
N THR A 83 -7.76 13.36 -2.86
CA THR A 83 -6.47 13.66 -2.27
C THR A 83 -6.42 13.06 -0.87
N ALA A 84 -5.74 11.92 -0.76
CA ALA A 84 -5.62 11.13 0.46
C ALA A 84 -4.43 10.17 0.34
N ASP A 85 -4.03 9.57 1.43
CA ASP A 85 -3.01 8.54 1.49
C ASP A 85 -3.57 7.18 1.99
N GLY A 86 -4.88 7.13 2.25
CA GLY A 86 -5.63 5.91 2.50
C GLY A 86 -6.97 5.91 1.77
N LEU A 87 -7.38 4.75 1.25
CA LEU A 87 -8.72 4.48 0.74
C LEU A 87 -9.37 3.37 1.55
N ILE A 88 -10.67 3.52 1.82
CA ILE A 88 -11.50 2.48 2.44
C ILE A 88 -12.66 2.13 1.51
N SER A 89 -13.06 0.87 1.49
CA SER A 89 -14.34 0.39 1.00
C SER A 89 -15.08 -0.26 2.17
N GLY A 90 -16.11 0.42 2.66
CA GLY A 90 -16.86 -0.02 3.84
C GLY A 90 -17.67 -1.30 3.63
N ASP A 91 -17.90 -1.71 2.37
CA ASP A 91 -18.57 -2.95 1.97
C ASP A 91 -17.69 -3.88 1.12
N GLY A 92 -16.42 -3.51 0.93
CA GLY A 92 -15.45 -4.26 0.14
C GLY A 92 -15.76 -4.35 -1.36
N ALA A 93 -16.79 -3.68 -1.85
CA ALA A 93 -17.21 -3.76 -3.25
C ALA A 93 -16.24 -3.05 -4.21
N ALA A 94 -15.60 -1.98 -3.75
CA ALA A 94 -14.63 -1.24 -4.55
C ALA A 94 -13.24 -1.90 -4.47
N PRO A 95 -12.63 -2.30 -5.59
CA PRO A 95 -11.23 -2.68 -5.63
C PRO A 95 -10.35 -1.44 -5.39
N LEU A 96 -9.39 -1.54 -4.46
CA LEU A 96 -8.56 -0.42 -4.01
C LEU A 96 -7.11 -0.60 -4.42
N ALA A 97 -6.43 0.49 -4.74
CA ALA A 97 -5.01 0.54 -5.06
C ALA A 97 -4.27 1.61 -4.25
N VAL A 98 -3.07 1.27 -3.79
CA VAL A 98 -2.07 2.17 -3.26
C VAL A 98 -0.79 2.06 -4.08
N MET A 99 -0.21 3.17 -4.50
CA MET A 99 0.98 3.20 -5.37
C MET A 99 2.22 3.57 -4.56
N VAL A 100 3.32 2.85 -4.79
CA VAL A 100 4.58 3.08 -4.07
C VAL A 100 5.81 2.87 -4.96
N ALA A 101 6.91 3.47 -4.54
CA ALA A 101 8.29 3.14 -4.83
C ALA A 101 9.09 3.59 -3.61
N ASP A 102 9.38 2.65 -2.71
CA ASP A 102 10.05 2.74 -1.40
C ASP A 102 9.13 2.95 -0.19
N CYS A 103 8.09 3.77 -0.24
CA CYS A 103 7.14 3.93 0.87
C CYS A 103 6.41 2.60 1.19
N VAL A 104 5.86 2.49 2.39
CA VAL A 104 5.21 1.25 2.87
C VAL A 104 3.78 1.17 2.35
N PRO A 105 3.44 0.21 1.46
CA PRO A 105 2.06 -0.07 1.12
C PRO A 105 1.46 -1.03 2.15
N VAL A 106 0.29 -0.69 2.66
CA VAL A 106 -0.45 -1.53 3.61
C VAL A 106 -1.84 -1.82 3.07
N LEU A 107 -2.17 -3.10 2.99
CA LEU A 107 -3.52 -3.57 2.66
C LEU A 107 -4.16 -4.10 3.93
N LEU A 108 -5.44 -3.74 4.16
CA LEU A 108 -6.17 -4.20 5.33
C LEU A 108 -7.52 -4.82 4.92
N ALA A 109 -7.95 -5.81 5.69
CA ALA A 109 -9.27 -6.41 5.57
C ALA A 109 -9.82 -6.81 6.94
N GLY A 110 -11.14 -6.73 7.08
CA GLY A 110 -11.88 -7.23 8.23
C GLY A 110 -13.26 -7.73 7.81
N ALA A 111 -13.92 -8.47 8.68
CA ALA A 111 -15.31 -8.88 8.47
C ALA A 111 -16.24 -7.70 8.80
N GLY A 112 -17.11 -7.33 7.88
CA GLY A 112 -18.13 -6.33 8.08
C GLY A 112 -19.45 -6.92 8.63
N PRO A 113 -20.44 -6.07 8.97
CA PRO A 113 -21.66 -6.51 9.67
C PRO A 113 -22.52 -7.49 8.86
N ASP A 114 -22.53 -7.38 7.53
CA ASP A 114 -23.36 -8.21 6.64
C ASP A 114 -22.59 -9.39 6.02
N GLY A 115 -21.45 -9.79 6.61
CA GLY A 115 -20.57 -10.82 6.06
C GLY A 115 -19.74 -10.36 4.87
N ARG A 116 -19.94 -9.12 4.36
CA ARG A 116 -19.08 -8.51 3.37
C ARG A 116 -17.81 -7.98 4.01
N PRO A 117 -16.65 -8.01 3.34
CA PRO A 117 -15.43 -7.49 3.93
C PRO A 117 -15.45 -5.95 3.98
N VAL A 118 -14.84 -5.37 5.02
CA VAL A 118 -14.38 -3.98 5.01
C VAL A 118 -12.90 -4.00 4.59
N THR A 119 -12.52 -3.20 3.60
CA THR A 119 -11.15 -3.22 3.06
C THR A 119 -10.53 -1.83 3.05
N ALA A 120 -9.19 -1.77 3.12
CA ALA A 120 -8.45 -0.53 2.95
C ALA A 120 -7.12 -0.76 2.22
N ALA A 121 -6.66 0.29 1.51
CA ALA A 121 -5.33 0.37 0.91
C ALA A 121 -4.68 1.68 1.36
N VAL A 122 -3.52 1.61 2.02
CA VAL A 122 -2.90 2.74 2.74
C VAL A 122 -1.46 2.93 2.30
N HIS A 123 -1.10 4.18 1.99
CA HIS A 123 0.25 4.64 1.73
C HIS A 123 0.87 5.18 3.03
N ALA A 124 1.71 4.38 3.67
CA ALA A 124 2.43 4.81 4.86
C ALA A 124 3.85 5.27 4.49
N GLY A 125 3.97 6.45 3.88
CA GLY A 125 5.22 7.18 3.77
C GLY A 125 5.67 7.69 5.15
N ARG A 126 6.93 8.12 5.31
CA ARG A 126 7.46 8.54 6.61
C ARG A 126 6.53 9.54 7.34
N ARG A 127 6.11 10.62 6.66
CA ARG A 127 5.22 11.63 7.26
C ARG A 127 3.90 11.03 7.68
N GLY A 128 3.16 10.41 6.75
CA GLY A 128 1.85 9.83 7.05
C GLY A 128 1.91 8.78 8.17
N LEU A 129 2.97 7.96 8.20
CA LEU A 129 3.17 6.99 9.28
C LEU A 129 3.35 7.67 10.65
N LEU A 130 4.18 8.71 10.73
CA LEU A 130 4.41 9.48 11.96
C LEU A 130 3.17 10.29 12.37
N ASP A 131 2.38 10.74 11.40
CA ASP A 131 1.10 11.43 11.59
C ASP A 131 -0.08 10.45 11.82
N ASN A 132 0.22 9.17 12.09
CA ASN A 132 -0.74 8.12 12.48
C ASN A 132 -1.77 7.72 11.39
N ILE A 133 -1.40 7.66 10.13
CA ILE A 133 -2.32 7.25 9.05
C ILE A 133 -2.90 5.83 9.28
N LEU A 134 -2.11 4.89 9.82
CA LEU A 134 -2.58 3.52 10.08
C LEU A 134 -3.62 3.45 11.21
N PRO A 135 -3.43 4.11 12.36
CA PRO A 135 -4.50 4.31 13.35
C PRO A 135 -5.77 4.90 12.75
N VAL A 136 -5.67 5.98 11.96
CA VAL A 136 -6.83 6.60 11.31
C VAL A 136 -7.56 5.61 10.39
N ALA A 137 -6.82 4.83 9.57
CA ALA A 137 -7.42 3.83 8.70
C ALA A 137 -8.12 2.72 9.50
N VAL A 138 -7.51 2.22 10.57
CA VAL A 138 -8.10 1.20 11.44
C VAL A 138 -9.38 1.70 12.11
N ASP A 139 -9.39 2.93 12.62
CA ASP A 139 -10.56 3.54 13.26
C ASP A 139 -11.71 3.74 12.24
N ARG A 140 -11.38 4.15 11.01
CA ARG A 140 -12.37 4.25 9.92
C ARG A 140 -12.96 2.88 9.58
N MET A 141 -12.13 1.84 9.45
CA MET A 141 -12.61 0.47 9.18
C MET A 141 -13.51 -0.04 10.30
N ARG A 142 -13.17 0.22 11.57
CA ARG A 142 -13.99 -0.13 12.73
C ARG A 142 -15.32 0.63 12.74
N SER A 143 -15.29 1.92 12.40
CA SER A 143 -16.51 2.74 12.27
C SER A 143 -17.44 2.24 11.16
N ALA A 144 -16.90 1.62 10.11
CA ALA A 144 -17.66 0.90 9.08
C ALA A 144 -18.11 -0.51 9.53
N GLY A 145 -17.91 -0.88 10.80
CA GLY A 145 -18.31 -2.17 11.35
C GLY A 145 -17.27 -3.30 11.16
N GLY A 146 -16.08 -2.96 10.70
CA GLY A 146 -15.00 -3.92 10.47
C GLY A 146 -14.48 -4.56 11.77
N THR A 147 -14.45 -5.89 11.83
CA THR A 147 -13.96 -6.68 12.96
C THR A 147 -12.89 -7.68 12.50
N GLY A 148 -12.07 -8.20 13.43
CA GLY A 148 -11.04 -9.18 13.11
C GLY A 148 -10.04 -8.69 12.06
N LEU A 149 -9.60 -7.43 12.17
CA LEU A 149 -8.77 -6.79 11.16
C LEU A 149 -7.43 -7.51 10.97
N ARG A 150 -7.06 -7.71 9.73
CA ARG A 150 -5.76 -8.23 9.29
C ARG A 150 -5.11 -7.25 8.33
N ALA A 151 -3.79 -7.17 8.36
CA ALA A 151 -3.00 -6.29 7.49
C ALA A 151 -1.87 -7.05 6.81
N TRP A 152 -1.57 -6.66 5.57
CA TRP A 152 -0.42 -7.10 4.80
C TRP A 152 0.45 -5.89 4.48
N ILE A 153 1.68 -5.90 5.02
CA ILE A 153 2.70 -4.90 4.71
C ILE A 153 3.49 -5.39 3.50
N GLY A 154 3.40 -4.67 2.40
CA GLY A 154 4.04 -5.03 1.14
C GLY A 154 5.52 -4.62 1.03
N PRO A 155 6.12 -4.87 -0.15
CA PRO A 155 7.49 -4.48 -0.43
C PRO A 155 7.69 -2.98 -0.28
N CYS A 156 8.81 -2.59 0.34
CA CYS A 156 9.20 -1.21 0.58
C CYS A 156 10.71 -1.15 0.82
N VAL A 157 11.29 0.04 0.97
CA VAL A 157 12.68 0.14 1.36
C VAL A 157 12.86 -0.37 2.81
N CYS A 158 13.83 -1.24 3.05
CA CYS A 158 14.08 -1.80 4.39
C CYS A 158 14.91 -0.85 5.28
N GLY A 159 14.89 -1.09 6.59
CA GLY A 159 15.63 -0.29 7.55
C GLY A 159 17.16 -0.28 7.37
N GLN A 160 17.72 -1.28 6.67
CA GLN A 160 19.15 -1.30 6.35
C GLN A 160 19.51 -0.51 5.08
N CYS A 161 18.51 -0.07 4.31
CA CYS A 161 18.68 0.64 3.04
C CYS A 161 18.11 2.06 3.06
N TYR A 162 17.22 2.38 4.00
CA TYR A 162 16.60 3.71 4.10
C TYR A 162 17.44 4.65 4.96
N GLU A 163 18.64 5.01 4.47
CA GLU A 163 19.50 6.02 5.08
C GLU A 163 18.81 7.38 5.14
N VAL A 164 18.94 8.07 6.26
CA VAL A 164 18.39 9.42 6.50
C VAL A 164 19.36 10.26 7.30
N PRO A 165 19.26 11.61 7.26
CA PRO A 165 20.02 12.48 8.17
C PRO A 165 19.75 12.13 9.64
N ALA A 166 20.76 12.23 10.49
CA ALA A 166 20.67 11.90 11.92
C ALA A 166 19.55 12.68 12.65
N ALA A 167 19.34 13.95 12.30
CA ALA A 167 18.24 14.76 12.85
C ALA A 167 16.86 14.18 12.48
N MET A 168 16.69 13.73 11.23
CA MET A 168 15.44 13.11 10.77
C MET A 168 15.19 11.76 11.47
N GLN A 169 16.24 10.98 11.71
CA GLN A 169 16.14 9.75 12.50
C GLN A 169 15.71 10.06 13.93
N ALA A 170 16.38 10.99 14.59
CA ALA A 170 16.07 11.37 15.98
C ALA A 170 14.62 11.83 16.16
N GLU A 171 14.13 12.71 15.26
CA GLU A 171 12.74 13.14 15.22
C GLU A 171 11.76 11.96 15.04
N SER A 172 12.03 11.10 14.07
CA SER A 172 11.13 9.98 13.75
C SER A 172 11.09 8.95 14.87
N VAL A 173 12.24 8.62 15.47
CA VAL A 173 12.35 7.66 16.58
C VAL A 173 11.71 8.21 17.86
N ALA A 174 11.76 9.52 18.11
CA ALA A 174 11.06 10.14 19.24
C ALA A 174 9.54 9.95 19.15
N LEU A 175 8.97 10.00 17.95
CA LEU A 175 7.53 9.80 17.71
C LEU A 175 7.14 8.33 17.62
N LEU A 176 7.97 7.51 16.97
CA LEU A 176 7.72 6.09 16.74
C LEU A 176 9.02 5.28 16.92
N PRO A 177 9.35 4.87 18.17
CA PRO A 177 10.62 4.22 18.50
C PRO A 177 10.93 2.95 17.66
N ALA A 178 9.89 2.23 17.22
CA ALA A 178 10.05 1.04 16.38
C ALA A 178 10.66 1.31 15.01
N THR A 179 10.79 2.58 14.59
CA THR A 179 11.47 2.96 13.33
C THR A 179 12.98 3.07 13.45
N ALA A 180 13.56 2.93 14.64
CA ALA A 180 15.00 3.04 14.84
C ALA A 180 15.76 1.98 14.05
N ALA A 181 16.67 2.41 13.18
CA ALA A 181 17.51 1.52 12.39
C ALA A 181 18.88 2.13 12.09
N VAL A 182 19.81 1.30 11.65
CA VAL A 182 21.09 1.69 11.07
C VAL A 182 21.28 0.95 9.75
N THR A 183 21.95 1.60 8.80
CA THR A 183 22.31 0.94 7.53
C THR A 183 23.39 -0.13 7.77
N ARG A 184 23.67 -0.94 6.74
CA ARG A 184 24.80 -1.90 6.76
C ARG A 184 26.16 -1.22 6.95
N SER A 185 26.28 0.05 6.57
CA SER A 185 27.49 0.87 6.77
C SER A 185 27.54 1.60 8.12
N GLY A 186 26.54 1.42 8.99
CA GLY A 186 26.47 2.02 10.32
C GLY A 186 25.95 3.48 10.34
N THR A 187 25.41 3.97 9.22
CA THR A 187 24.79 5.31 9.15
C THR A 187 23.34 5.32 9.68
N PRO A 188 22.81 6.48 10.12
CA PRO A 188 21.42 6.58 10.58
C PRO A 188 20.41 6.16 9.50
N ALA A 189 19.41 5.36 9.87
CA ALA A 189 18.38 4.86 8.99
C ALA A 189 17.02 4.73 9.69
N LEU A 190 15.96 4.50 8.92
CA LEU A 190 14.61 4.27 9.45
C LEU A 190 14.05 2.94 8.90
N ASP A 191 13.50 2.12 9.79
CA ASP A 191 12.68 0.94 9.46
C ASP A 191 11.20 1.29 9.53
N LEU A 192 10.68 1.92 8.44
CA LEU A 192 9.27 2.29 8.38
C LEU A 192 8.33 1.07 8.45
N PRO A 193 8.62 -0.08 7.79
CA PRO A 193 7.79 -1.28 7.95
C PRO A 193 7.75 -1.82 9.38
N ALA A 194 8.82 -1.69 10.17
CA ALA A 194 8.79 -2.04 11.59
C ALA A 194 7.89 -1.08 12.39
N GLY A 195 7.96 0.23 12.09
CA GLY A 195 7.04 1.22 12.66
C GLY A 195 5.59 0.93 12.32
N ALA A 196 5.28 0.63 11.05
CA ALA A 196 3.93 0.28 10.60
C ALA A 196 3.40 -0.97 11.32
N GLN A 197 4.24 -2.00 11.43
CA GLN A 197 3.88 -3.22 12.16
C GLN A 197 3.59 -2.94 13.65
N ALA A 198 4.41 -2.11 14.30
CA ALA A 198 4.23 -1.77 15.71
C ALA A 198 2.91 -1.01 15.95
N GLN A 199 2.57 -0.02 15.10
CA GLN A 199 1.30 0.70 15.19
C GLN A 199 0.10 -0.25 15.03
N LEU A 200 0.10 -1.09 14.00
CA LEU A 200 -0.99 -2.02 13.74
C LEU A 200 -1.13 -3.08 14.84
N ALA A 201 -0.02 -3.65 15.32
CA ALA A 201 -0.03 -4.61 16.42
C ALA A 201 -0.54 -3.99 17.73
N GLY A 202 -0.17 -2.74 18.03
CA GLY A 202 -0.67 -1.98 19.18
C GLY A 202 -2.19 -1.74 19.13
N LEU A 203 -2.79 -1.79 17.94
CA LEU A 203 -4.23 -1.69 17.72
C LEU A 203 -4.93 -3.07 17.66
N GLY A 204 -4.22 -4.17 17.95
CA GLY A 204 -4.78 -5.52 17.88
C GLY A 204 -5.04 -6.03 16.46
N VAL A 205 -4.43 -5.43 15.45
CA VAL A 205 -4.51 -5.90 14.06
C VAL A 205 -3.48 -7.01 13.86
N SER A 206 -3.89 -8.15 13.28
CA SER A 206 -2.98 -9.21 12.87
C SER A 206 -2.19 -8.80 11.63
N VAL A 207 -0.87 -8.81 11.69
CA VAL A 207 0.01 -8.28 10.64
C VAL A 207 0.85 -9.38 10.01
N GLU A 208 0.86 -9.43 8.68
CA GLU A 208 1.80 -10.21 7.89
C GLU A 208 2.71 -9.29 7.08
N ARG A 209 4.03 -9.47 7.19
CA ARG A 209 5.01 -8.81 6.29
C ARG A 209 5.28 -9.71 5.08
N VAL A 210 4.92 -9.22 3.91
CA VAL A 210 5.19 -9.94 2.65
C VAL A 210 6.68 -9.94 2.31
N GLY A 211 7.40 -8.91 2.78
CA GLY A 211 8.83 -8.78 2.55
C GLY A 211 9.18 -8.20 1.17
N GLY A 212 10.48 -8.07 0.92
CA GLY A 212 11.04 -7.45 -0.30
C GLY A 212 11.53 -6.02 -0.04
N CYS A 213 12.84 -5.79 -0.26
CA CYS A 213 13.41 -4.44 -0.25
C CYS A 213 13.40 -3.88 -1.68
N THR A 214 12.74 -2.75 -1.89
CA THR A 214 12.62 -2.12 -3.20
C THR A 214 13.96 -1.66 -3.74
N LEU A 215 14.88 -1.21 -2.87
CA LEU A 215 16.22 -0.77 -3.28
C LEU A 215 17.09 -1.94 -3.77
N GLU A 216 16.89 -3.13 -3.19
CA GLU A 216 17.74 -4.31 -3.45
C GLU A 216 17.17 -5.25 -4.52
N ASN A 217 15.95 -5.01 -5.01
CA ASN A 217 15.30 -5.90 -5.95
C ASN A 217 14.82 -5.19 -7.21
N ASP A 218 15.35 -5.57 -8.37
CA ASP A 218 15.04 -4.98 -9.67
C ASP A 218 13.63 -5.30 -10.18
N GLN A 219 12.95 -6.28 -9.58
CA GLN A 219 11.54 -6.54 -9.86
C GLN A 219 10.59 -5.55 -9.17
N LEU A 220 11.12 -4.59 -8.40
CA LEU A 220 10.36 -3.56 -7.69
C LEU A 220 10.87 -2.18 -8.08
N PHE A 221 9.97 -1.22 -8.29
CA PHE A 221 10.36 0.18 -8.49
C PHE A 221 10.88 0.77 -7.19
N SER A 222 11.97 1.54 -7.29
CA SER A 222 12.57 2.25 -6.16
C SER A 222 12.96 3.67 -6.56
N HIS A 223 12.34 4.66 -5.93
CA HIS A 223 12.66 6.07 -6.11
C HIS A 223 14.08 6.40 -5.62
N ARG A 224 14.54 5.70 -4.60
CA ARG A 224 15.90 5.87 -4.05
C ARG A 224 16.98 5.36 -5.03
N ARG A 225 16.69 4.30 -5.77
CA ARG A 225 17.57 3.76 -6.81
C ARG A 225 17.53 4.62 -8.07
N ASP A 226 16.34 5.06 -8.48
CA ASP A 226 16.10 5.89 -9.66
C ASP A 226 14.94 6.85 -9.40
N PRO A 227 15.19 8.16 -9.23
CA PRO A 227 14.14 9.15 -8.99
C PRO A 227 13.08 9.25 -10.09
N ALA A 228 13.42 8.88 -11.34
CA ALA A 228 12.50 8.87 -12.46
C ALA A 228 11.68 7.58 -12.59
N THR A 229 11.84 6.65 -11.64
CA THR A 229 11.19 5.32 -11.70
C THR A 229 9.66 5.39 -11.65
N GLY A 230 9.01 4.34 -12.17
CA GLY A 230 7.56 4.14 -12.05
C GLY A 230 7.09 3.85 -10.62
N ARG A 231 5.80 3.52 -10.50
CA ARG A 231 5.19 3.06 -9.24
C ARG A 231 4.53 1.71 -9.46
N PHE A 232 4.79 0.76 -8.56
CA PHE A 232 3.99 -0.46 -8.45
C PHE A 232 2.84 -0.23 -7.47
N ALA A 233 1.88 -1.16 -7.40
CA ALA A 233 0.70 -1.02 -6.55
C ALA A 233 0.53 -2.18 -5.57
N GLY A 234 0.06 -1.86 -4.36
CA GLY A 234 -0.69 -2.77 -3.52
C GLY A 234 -2.17 -2.69 -3.90
N VAL A 235 -2.82 -3.82 -4.10
CA VAL A 235 -4.23 -3.89 -4.47
C VAL A 235 -4.98 -4.90 -3.60
N ILE A 236 -6.22 -4.54 -3.23
CA ILE A 236 -7.14 -5.43 -2.51
C ILE A 236 -8.49 -5.39 -3.22
N TRP A 237 -9.07 -6.58 -3.51
CA TRP A 237 -10.26 -6.66 -4.36
C TRP A 237 -11.06 -7.94 -4.16
N GLN A 238 -12.36 -7.89 -4.46
CA GLN A 238 -13.18 -9.06 -4.70
C GLN A 238 -13.21 -9.37 -6.19
N ARG A 239 -13.17 -10.63 -6.57
CA ARG A 239 -13.39 -11.05 -7.96
C ARG A 239 -14.87 -10.98 -8.30
N SER A 240 -15.16 -10.49 -9.49
CA SER A 240 -16.52 -10.44 -10.05
C SER A 240 -17.03 -11.82 -10.46
#